data_1c476c2aaf03eac021693fc1c91dd142
#
_entry.id   1c476c2aaf03eac021693fc1c91dd142
#
_cell.length_a   1.000
_cell.length_b   1.000
_cell.length_c   1.000
_cell.angle_alpha   90.00
_cell.angle_beta   90.00
_cell.angle_gamma   90.00
#
_symmetry.space_group_name_H-M   'P 1'
#
loop_
_entity.id
_entity.type
_entity.pdbx_description
1 polymer ?
#
loop_
_entity_poly.entity_id
_entity_poly.type
_entity_poly.pdbx_seq_one_letter_code
_entity_poly.pdbx_strand_id
1 'polypeptide(L)'
;MSLTLYAHPFAAYCWKTLIALYENATPFTYRLVEGAAGWAELESLWPIKKFPLLRDGDATIVESSIIVEYLMRRYPGTRRMIPVNDDAALAVRFMDRFFDNYVMSPMQTLVSDRMRTETERDARSVADARKMLDAAYGWLEEQLTPQAWASGSTFSLADCSAAPALFYADWVHPVGDRFPGVLAYRGRVLARPAVARVVDEARPFRKFFPQGAPDRD
;
A
#
# COMPACT_ATOMS: atom_id res chain seq x y z
N MET A 1 -2.12 -1.33 27.31
CA MET A 1 -1.63 -0.43 26.23
C MET A 1 -2.51 -0.70 25.04
N SER A 2 -3.14 0.31 24.45
CA SER A 2 -4.04 0.12 23.32
C SER A 2 -3.47 0.82 22.11
N LEU A 3 -3.08 0.03 21.10
CA LEU A 3 -2.73 0.56 19.78
C LEU A 3 -3.98 1.16 19.14
N THR A 4 -3.88 2.36 18.59
CA THR A 4 -4.93 2.98 17.78
C THR A 4 -4.37 3.35 16.41
N LEU A 5 -4.96 2.80 15.35
CA LEU A 5 -4.58 3.11 13.98
C LEU A 5 -5.58 4.12 13.38
N TYR A 6 -5.12 5.31 13.07
CA TYR A 6 -5.84 6.31 12.28
C TYR A 6 -5.65 6.01 10.80
N ALA A 7 -6.73 5.60 10.14
CA ALA A 7 -6.66 5.11 8.78
C ALA A 7 -7.99 5.30 8.04
N HIS A 8 -7.95 5.10 6.73
CA HIS A 8 -9.15 4.96 5.91
C HIS A 8 -9.05 3.68 5.09
N PRO A 9 -10.09 2.81 5.02
CA PRO A 9 -10.00 1.51 4.35
C PRO A 9 -9.67 1.59 2.86
N PHE A 10 -10.01 2.71 2.21
CA PHE A 10 -9.75 2.93 0.78
C PHE A 10 -8.42 3.62 0.48
N ALA A 11 -7.61 3.88 1.49
CA ALA A 11 -6.33 4.57 1.35
C ALA A 11 -5.18 3.57 1.18
N ALA A 12 -4.52 3.61 0.04
CA ALA A 12 -3.50 2.66 -0.36
C ALA A 12 -2.39 2.45 0.70
N TYR A 13 -1.82 3.53 1.25
CA TYR A 13 -0.77 3.41 2.27
C TYR A 13 -1.28 2.84 3.61
N CYS A 14 -2.58 2.95 3.91
CA CYS A 14 -3.16 2.33 5.10
C CYS A 14 -3.17 0.80 4.99
N TRP A 15 -3.36 0.26 3.78
CA TRP A 15 -3.35 -1.18 3.54
C TRP A 15 -2.05 -1.83 4.00
N LYS A 16 -0.90 -1.22 3.71
CA LYS A 16 0.41 -1.72 4.14
C LYS A 16 0.46 -2.01 5.64
N THR A 17 -0.01 -1.07 6.45
CA THR A 17 -0.06 -1.21 7.91
C THR A 17 -1.13 -2.22 8.36
N LEU A 18 -2.33 -2.17 7.75
CA LEU A 18 -3.42 -3.10 8.07
C LEU A 18 -3.03 -4.56 7.78
N ILE A 19 -2.41 -4.82 6.62
CA ILE A 19 -1.94 -6.16 6.26
C ILE A 19 -0.95 -6.68 7.32
N ALA A 20 0.02 -5.86 7.75
CA ALA A 20 1.00 -6.26 8.76
C ALA A 20 0.34 -6.56 10.12
N LEU A 21 -0.66 -5.77 10.53
CA LEU A 21 -1.44 -6.00 11.75
C LEU A 21 -2.26 -7.30 11.66
N TYR A 22 -2.91 -7.56 10.53
CA TYR A 22 -3.72 -8.77 10.31
C TYR A 22 -2.87 -10.03 10.19
N GLU A 23 -1.72 -9.96 9.51
CA GLU A 23 -0.76 -11.08 9.40
C GLU A 23 -0.26 -11.58 10.75
N ASN A 24 -0.16 -10.69 11.72
CA ASN A 24 0.31 -11.00 13.06
C ASN A 24 -0.82 -11.06 14.11
N ALA A 25 -2.07 -10.93 13.69
CA ALA A 25 -3.22 -10.86 14.58
C ALA A 25 -3.00 -9.86 15.75
N THR A 26 -2.29 -8.76 15.48
CA THR A 26 -1.97 -7.73 16.48
C THR A 26 -3.26 -6.96 16.82
N PRO A 27 -3.71 -6.93 18.09
CA PRO A 27 -4.91 -6.20 18.48
C PRO A 27 -4.70 -4.68 18.36
N PHE A 28 -5.66 -3.98 17.79
CA PHE A 28 -5.66 -2.53 17.70
C PHE A 28 -7.08 -1.98 17.61
N THR A 29 -7.24 -0.70 17.96
CA THR A 29 -8.45 0.07 17.72
C THR A 29 -8.35 0.74 16.36
N TYR A 30 -9.32 0.50 15.48
CA TYR A 30 -9.41 1.19 14.20
C TYR A 30 -10.10 2.54 14.40
N ARG A 31 -9.39 3.64 14.11
CA ARG A 31 -9.94 4.99 14.11
C ARG A 31 -10.09 5.47 12.68
N LEU A 32 -11.32 5.38 12.17
CA LEU A 32 -11.66 5.84 10.83
C LEU A 32 -11.47 7.36 10.73
N VAL A 33 -10.66 7.81 9.76
CA VAL A 33 -10.45 9.23 9.47
C VAL A 33 -11.39 9.66 8.35
N GLU A 34 -12.51 10.26 8.74
CA GLU A 34 -13.52 10.81 7.82
C GLU A 34 -14.20 12.05 8.43
N GLY A 35 -14.79 12.88 7.58
CA GLY A 35 -15.47 14.09 8.00
C GLY A 35 -14.55 15.12 8.67
N ALA A 36 -15.09 16.30 8.98
CA ALA A 36 -14.32 17.41 9.54
C ALA A 36 -13.68 17.07 10.89
N ALA A 37 -14.40 16.34 11.75
CA ALA A 37 -13.91 15.98 13.08
C ALA A 37 -12.74 15.00 13.03
N GLY A 38 -12.81 13.96 12.17
CA GLY A 38 -11.72 13.00 12.00
C GLY A 38 -10.45 13.63 11.42
N TRP A 39 -10.60 14.54 10.48
CA TRP A 39 -9.46 15.30 9.94
C TRP A 39 -8.86 16.28 10.95
N ALA A 40 -9.67 16.98 11.77
CA ALA A 40 -9.18 17.86 12.81
C ALA A 40 -8.42 17.09 13.90
N GLU A 41 -8.90 15.90 14.28
CA GLU A 41 -8.22 15.01 15.21
C GLU A 41 -6.87 14.57 14.66
N LEU A 42 -6.82 14.09 13.40
CA LEU A 42 -5.56 13.70 12.76
C LEU A 42 -4.58 14.87 12.69
N GLU A 43 -5.06 16.06 12.34
CA GLU A 43 -4.23 17.28 12.27
C GLU A 43 -3.60 17.64 13.62
N SER A 44 -4.36 17.48 14.70
CA SER A 44 -3.84 17.75 16.06
C SER A 44 -2.71 16.80 16.46
N LEU A 45 -2.69 15.57 15.92
CA LEU A 45 -1.65 14.55 16.15
C LEU A 45 -0.49 14.67 15.16
N TRP A 46 -0.76 15.08 13.93
CA TRP A 46 0.21 15.16 12.84
C TRP A 46 -0.17 16.29 11.87
N PRO A 47 0.50 17.44 11.94
CA PRO A 47 0.14 18.64 11.16
C PRO A 47 0.18 18.44 9.63
N ILE A 48 0.92 17.42 9.13
CA ILE A 48 0.98 17.08 7.71
C ILE A 48 -0.32 16.42 7.21
N LYS A 49 -1.22 15.98 8.12
CA LYS A 49 -2.55 15.40 7.79
C LYS A 49 -2.47 14.20 6.86
N LYS A 50 -1.48 13.34 7.05
CA LYS A 50 -1.35 12.08 6.30
C LYS A 50 -1.65 10.90 7.20
N PHE A 51 -2.32 9.90 6.66
CA PHE A 51 -2.50 8.60 7.28
C PHE A 51 -1.85 7.50 6.41
N PRO A 52 -1.53 6.33 6.99
CA PRO A 52 -1.82 5.87 8.34
C PRO A 52 -0.98 6.58 9.39
N LEU A 53 -1.56 6.71 10.60
CA LEU A 53 -0.89 7.16 11.81
C LEU A 53 -1.20 6.14 12.92
N LEU A 54 -0.19 5.69 13.64
CA LEU A 54 -0.35 4.79 14.78
C LEU A 54 -0.09 5.54 16.09
N ARG A 55 -1.01 5.39 17.04
CA ARG A 55 -0.81 5.80 18.43
C ARG A 55 -0.55 4.57 19.29
N ASP A 56 0.49 4.65 20.14
CA ASP A 56 0.79 3.68 21.17
C ASP A 56 1.05 4.42 22.48
N GLY A 57 0.01 4.52 23.32
CA GLY A 57 0.02 5.44 24.44
C GLY A 57 0.27 6.89 23.97
N ASP A 58 1.35 7.51 24.47
CA ASP A 58 1.73 8.88 24.08
C ASP A 58 2.59 8.96 22.80
N ALA A 59 3.08 7.82 22.31
CA ALA A 59 3.87 7.77 21.09
C ALA A 59 2.99 7.93 19.85
N THR A 60 3.41 8.79 18.93
CA THR A 60 2.83 8.96 17.58
C THR A 60 3.83 8.44 16.56
N ILE A 61 3.44 7.44 15.81
CA ILE A 61 4.27 6.82 14.76
C ILE A 61 3.60 7.11 13.42
N VAL A 62 4.34 7.65 12.49
CA VAL A 62 3.90 8.01 11.15
C VAL A 62 4.77 7.30 10.10
N GLU A 63 4.38 7.36 8.83
CA GLU A 63 4.96 6.62 7.71
C GLU A 63 4.67 5.12 7.79
N SER A 64 3.93 4.61 6.82
CA SER A 64 3.42 3.23 6.81
C SER A 64 4.51 2.17 7.01
N SER A 65 5.68 2.33 6.37
CA SER A 65 6.80 1.40 6.54
C SER A 65 7.43 1.48 7.93
N ILE A 66 7.52 2.69 8.49
CA ILE A 66 8.04 2.91 9.86
C ILE A 66 7.07 2.34 10.88
N ILE A 67 5.76 2.47 10.66
CA ILE A 67 4.75 1.84 11.52
C ILE A 67 4.93 0.31 11.54
N VAL A 68 5.14 -0.32 10.38
CA VAL A 68 5.38 -1.78 10.32
C VAL A 68 6.67 -2.16 11.04
N GLU A 69 7.77 -1.40 10.88
CA GLU A 69 9.02 -1.65 11.62
C GLU A 69 8.84 -1.45 13.14
N TYR A 70 8.07 -0.45 13.55
CA TYR A 70 7.73 -0.23 14.95
C TYR A 70 6.96 -1.41 15.54
N LEU A 71 5.91 -1.86 14.84
CA LEU A 71 5.11 -3.02 15.24
C LEU A 71 5.96 -4.27 15.41
N MET A 72 6.86 -4.55 14.48
CA MET A 72 7.77 -5.69 14.58
C MET A 72 8.66 -5.67 15.83
N ARG A 73 9.07 -4.47 16.28
CA ARG A 73 9.95 -4.30 17.44
C ARG A 73 9.21 -4.38 18.76
N ARG A 74 8.00 -3.78 18.81
CA ARG A 74 7.23 -3.60 20.03
C ARG A 74 6.16 -4.67 20.24
N TYR A 75 5.63 -5.21 19.12
CA TYR A 75 4.54 -6.18 19.08
C TYR A 75 4.91 -7.36 18.16
N PRO A 76 6.01 -8.07 18.47
CA PRO A 76 6.46 -9.16 17.61
C PRO A 76 5.38 -10.24 17.53
N GLY A 77 4.92 -10.53 16.31
CA GLY A 77 4.02 -11.63 16.01
C GLY A 77 4.77 -12.85 15.49
N THR A 78 4.00 -13.80 14.96
CA THR A 78 4.55 -15.04 14.39
C THR A 78 5.28 -14.81 13.08
N ARG A 79 5.01 -13.69 12.41
CA ARG A 79 5.54 -13.37 11.08
C ARG A 79 6.43 -12.12 11.12
N ARG A 80 7.69 -12.32 10.77
CA ARG A 80 8.62 -11.20 10.61
C ARG A 80 8.43 -10.55 9.24
N MET A 81 8.05 -9.28 9.22
CA MET A 81 7.89 -8.50 7.97
C MET A 81 9.22 -8.07 7.35
N ILE A 82 10.30 -8.03 8.15
CA ILE A 82 11.67 -7.76 7.69
C ILE A 82 12.57 -8.84 8.29
N PRO A 83 13.40 -9.52 7.47
CA PRO A 83 14.33 -10.53 7.93
C PRO A 83 15.35 -10.02 8.96
N VAL A 84 15.99 -10.94 9.70
CA VAL A 84 17.06 -10.60 10.64
C VAL A 84 18.38 -10.35 9.90
N ASN A 85 18.62 -11.11 8.82
CA ASN A 85 19.80 -10.94 7.99
C ASN A 85 19.78 -9.56 7.31
N ASP A 86 20.84 -8.80 7.43
CA ASP A 86 20.90 -7.40 6.97
C ASP A 86 20.74 -7.26 5.46
N ASP A 87 21.36 -8.15 4.66
CA ASP A 87 21.24 -8.12 3.20
C ASP A 87 19.82 -8.44 2.75
N ALA A 88 19.20 -9.45 3.36
CA ALA A 88 17.80 -9.78 3.09
C ALA A 88 16.85 -8.67 3.57
N ALA A 89 17.15 -8.02 4.69
CA ALA A 89 16.39 -6.88 5.18
C ALA A 89 16.50 -5.66 4.23
N LEU A 90 17.71 -5.42 3.67
CA LEU A 90 17.93 -4.38 2.68
C LEU A 90 17.15 -4.66 1.39
N ALA A 91 17.12 -5.90 0.92
CA ALA A 91 16.33 -6.31 -0.24
C ALA A 91 14.82 -6.08 -0.02
N VAL A 92 14.29 -6.41 1.16
CA VAL A 92 12.89 -6.15 1.52
C VAL A 92 12.60 -4.65 1.53
N ARG A 93 13.46 -3.82 2.14
CA ARG A 93 13.30 -2.36 2.17
C ARG A 93 13.42 -1.73 0.79
N PHE A 94 14.32 -2.25 -0.06
CA PHE A 94 14.42 -1.82 -1.45
C PHE A 94 13.10 -2.05 -2.19
N MET A 95 12.52 -3.26 -2.10
CA MET A 95 11.27 -3.58 -2.76
C MET A 95 10.10 -2.78 -2.19
N ASP A 96 10.05 -2.52 -0.88
CA ASP A 96 9.09 -1.61 -0.26
C ASP A 96 9.16 -0.21 -0.88
N ARG A 97 10.37 0.36 -1.02
CA ARG A 97 10.57 1.66 -1.68
C ARG A 97 10.28 1.60 -3.17
N PHE A 98 10.58 0.48 -3.83
CA PHE A 98 10.27 0.29 -5.24
C PHE A 98 8.77 0.41 -5.49
N PHE A 99 7.95 -0.31 -4.75
CA PHE A 99 6.49 -0.23 -4.90
C PHE A 99 5.93 1.15 -4.56
N ASP A 100 6.44 1.79 -3.51
CA ASP A 100 5.99 3.15 -3.15
C ASP A 100 6.36 4.19 -4.21
N ASN A 101 7.60 4.16 -4.73
CA ASN A 101 8.12 5.23 -5.57
C ASN A 101 7.82 5.00 -7.06
N TYR A 102 7.87 3.75 -7.54
CA TYR A 102 7.81 3.45 -8.98
C TYR A 102 6.48 2.84 -9.42
N VAL A 103 5.63 2.42 -8.49
CA VAL A 103 4.28 1.92 -8.78
C VAL A 103 3.22 2.83 -8.16
N MET A 104 3.28 3.06 -6.84
CA MET A 104 2.27 3.85 -6.12
C MET A 104 2.30 5.32 -6.52
N SER A 105 3.47 5.97 -6.55
CA SER A 105 3.58 7.40 -6.89
C SER A 105 3.07 7.71 -8.30
N PRO A 106 3.46 7.00 -9.37
CA PRO A 106 2.91 7.26 -10.69
C PRO A 106 1.42 6.91 -10.79
N MET A 107 0.94 5.86 -10.10
CA MET A 107 -0.49 5.58 -9.98
C MET A 107 -1.23 6.76 -9.36
N GLN A 108 -0.72 7.32 -8.25
CA GLN A 108 -1.33 8.50 -7.61
C GLN A 108 -1.32 9.73 -8.52
N THR A 109 -0.30 9.90 -9.37
CA THR A 109 -0.27 10.98 -10.38
C THR A 109 -1.45 10.84 -11.34
N LEU A 110 -1.72 9.62 -11.84
CA LEU A 110 -2.88 9.36 -12.72
C LEU A 110 -4.22 9.63 -12.03
N VAL A 111 -4.35 9.20 -10.77
CA VAL A 111 -5.58 9.42 -9.98
C VAL A 111 -5.78 10.91 -9.68
N SER A 112 -4.73 11.60 -9.26
CA SER A 112 -4.80 13.03 -8.93
C SER A 112 -5.16 13.89 -10.15
N ASP A 113 -4.60 13.55 -11.32
CA ASP A 113 -4.94 14.26 -12.56
C ASP A 113 -6.42 14.11 -12.93
N ARG A 114 -7.01 12.93 -12.70
CA ARG A 114 -8.45 12.69 -12.90
C ARG A 114 -9.34 13.52 -11.98
N MET A 115 -8.85 13.95 -10.82
CA MET A 115 -9.57 14.80 -9.87
C MET A 115 -9.49 16.28 -10.21
N ARG A 116 -8.60 16.69 -11.13
CA ARG A 116 -8.44 18.07 -11.58
C ARG A 116 -9.57 18.46 -12.55
N THR A 117 -9.84 19.75 -12.65
CA THR A 117 -10.67 20.29 -13.74
C THR A 117 -9.96 20.06 -15.08
N GLU A 118 -10.71 20.05 -16.17
CA GLU A 118 -10.16 19.77 -17.51
C GLU A 118 -9.00 20.70 -17.88
N THR A 119 -9.10 21.97 -17.50
CA THR A 119 -8.07 23.00 -17.76
C THR A 119 -6.82 22.87 -16.90
N GLU A 120 -6.91 22.15 -15.78
CA GLU A 120 -5.78 21.93 -14.85
C GLU A 120 -5.07 20.59 -15.08
N ARG A 121 -5.59 19.75 -15.97
CA ARG A 121 -4.99 18.45 -16.30
C ARG A 121 -3.64 18.62 -16.96
N ASP A 122 -2.69 17.74 -16.56
CA ASP A 122 -1.33 17.71 -17.07
C ASP A 122 -1.09 16.42 -17.87
N ALA A 123 -1.35 16.51 -19.17
CA ALA A 123 -1.13 15.40 -20.11
C ALA A 123 0.32 14.91 -20.12
N ARG A 124 1.30 15.78 -19.84
CA ARG A 124 2.71 15.43 -19.76
C ARG A 124 3.00 14.53 -18.57
N SER A 125 2.57 14.96 -17.37
CA SER A 125 2.74 14.15 -16.16
C SER A 125 2.00 12.81 -16.25
N VAL A 126 0.82 12.77 -16.87
CA VAL A 126 0.08 11.52 -17.14
C VAL A 126 0.89 10.59 -18.04
N ALA A 127 1.45 11.11 -19.15
CA ALA A 127 2.25 10.30 -20.07
C ALA A 127 3.52 9.75 -19.40
N ASP A 128 4.21 10.57 -18.61
CA ASP A 128 5.41 10.19 -17.88
C ASP A 128 5.10 9.15 -16.78
N ALA A 129 3.98 9.29 -16.07
CA ALA A 129 3.52 8.31 -15.09
C ALA A 129 3.20 6.94 -15.73
N ARG A 130 2.56 6.91 -16.91
CA ARG A 130 2.30 5.66 -17.64
C ARG A 130 3.59 4.98 -18.08
N LYS A 131 4.56 5.74 -18.61
CA LYS A 131 5.88 5.19 -18.96
C LYS A 131 6.62 4.62 -17.76
N MET A 132 6.50 5.28 -16.61
CA MET A 132 7.11 4.78 -15.37
C MET A 132 6.46 3.46 -14.95
N LEU A 133 5.13 3.33 -15.01
CA LEU A 133 4.44 2.09 -14.70
C LEU A 133 4.82 0.95 -15.66
N ASP A 134 4.90 1.23 -16.98
CA ASP A 134 5.37 0.23 -17.97
C ASP A 134 6.79 -0.25 -17.65
N ALA A 135 7.70 0.67 -17.32
CA ALA A 135 9.08 0.34 -16.95
C ALA A 135 9.13 -0.46 -15.63
N ALA A 136 8.33 -0.07 -14.63
CA ALA A 136 8.24 -0.77 -13.35
C ALA A 136 7.69 -2.19 -13.53
N TYR A 137 6.63 -2.37 -14.33
CA TYR A 137 6.08 -3.70 -14.62
C TYR A 137 7.08 -4.56 -15.38
N GLY A 138 7.80 -3.99 -16.38
CA GLY A 138 8.84 -4.73 -17.11
C GLY A 138 9.95 -5.21 -16.20
N TRP A 139 10.44 -4.37 -15.31
CA TRP A 139 11.45 -4.77 -14.33
C TRP A 139 10.92 -5.82 -13.34
N LEU A 140 9.69 -5.63 -12.83
CA LEU A 140 9.05 -6.60 -11.92
C LEU A 140 8.85 -7.96 -12.58
N GLU A 141 8.51 -8.01 -13.88
CA GLU A 141 8.34 -9.27 -14.63
C GLU A 141 9.60 -10.13 -14.54
N GLU A 142 10.78 -9.51 -14.70
CA GLU A 142 12.07 -10.19 -14.60
C GLU A 142 12.39 -10.63 -13.17
N GLN A 143 12.06 -9.79 -12.17
CA GLN A 143 12.40 -10.06 -10.77
C GLN A 143 11.47 -11.07 -10.11
N LEU A 144 10.17 -11.05 -10.43
CA LEU A 144 9.16 -11.85 -9.74
C LEU A 144 8.99 -13.26 -10.31
N THR A 145 9.36 -13.50 -11.56
CA THR A 145 9.14 -14.79 -12.23
C THR A 145 9.74 -15.99 -11.50
N PRO A 146 10.96 -15.90 -10.91
CA PRO A 146 11.53 -17.04 -10.19
C PRO A 146 11.13 -17.10 -8.70
N GLN A 147 10.41 -16.08 -8.17
CA GLN A 147 10.22 -15.94 -6.73
C GLN A 147 8.74 -16.09 -6.32
N ALA A 148 8.54 -16.63 -5.10
CA ALA A 148 7.20 -16.73 -4.53
C ALA A 148 6.65 -15.36 -4.08
N TRP A 149 7.51 -14.50 -3.51
CA TRP A 149 7.16 -13.17 -2.96
C TRP A 149 8.13 -12.11 -3.48
N ALA A 150 7.82 -10.85 -3.26
CA ALA A 150 8.58 -9.72 -3.82
C ALA A 150 10.07 -9.72 -3.46
N SER A 151 10.44 -10.35 -2.35
CA SER A 151 11.83 -10.43 -1.91
C SER A 151 12.17 -11.86 -1.42
N GLY A 152 11.95 -12.87 -2.28
CA GLY A 152 12.32 -14.25 -1.99
C GLY A 152 11.16 -15.17 -1.67
N SER A 153 11.37 -16.11 -0.73
CA SER A 153 10.43 -17.21 -0.44
C SER A 153 9.40 -16.88 0.66
N THR A 154 9.53 -15.75 1.35
CA THR A 154 8.72 -15.40 2.52
C THR A 154 8.00 -14.07 2.31
N PHE A 155 6.70 -14.05 2.64
CA PHE A 155 5.89 -12.81 2.66
C PHE A 155 6.47 -11.80 3.65
N SER A 156 6.59 -10.55 3.23
CA SER A 156 7.32 -9.50 3.94
C SER A 156 6.67 -8.11 3.81
N LEU A 157 7.32 -7.08 4.35
CA LEU A 157 6.94 -5.68 4.16
C LEU A 157 6.87 -5.31 2.66
N ALA A 158 7.74 -5.88 1.83
CA ALA A 158 7.72 -5.67 0.38
C ALA A 158 6.36 -6.05 -0.24
N ASP A 159 5.78 -7.16 0.20
CA ASP A 159 4.48 -7.64 -0.29
C ASP A 159 3.31 -6.84 0.29
N CYS A 160 3.45 -6.35 1.54
CA CYS A 160 2.50 -5.40 2.11
C CYS A 160 2.42 -4.11 1.28
N SER A 161 3.53 -3.68 0.68
CA SER A 161 3.60 -2.52 -0.22
C SER A 161 3.09 -2.84 -1.61
N ALA A 162 3.42 -4.04 -2.13
CA ALA A 162 2.98 -4.51 -3.43
C ALA A 162 1.46 -4.62 -3.55
N ALA A 163 0.79 -5.08 -2.49
CA ALA A 163 -0.65 -5.30 -2.48
C ALA A 163 -1.45 -4.07 -2.92
N PRO A 164 -1.42 -2.93 -2.21
CA PRO A 164 -2.14 -1.73 -2.63
C PRO A 164 -1.56 -1.12 -3.91
N ALA A 165 -0.24 -1.17 -4.11
CA ALA A 165 0.40 -0.59 -5.27
C ALA A 165 -0.10 -1.22 -6.57
N LEU A 166 -0.05 -2.55 -6.67
CA LEU A 166 -0.51 -3.28 -7.86
C LEU A 166 -2.04 -3.31 -7.97
N PHE A 167 -2.77 -3.30 -6.84
CA PHE A 167 -4.23 -3.24 -6.85
C PHE A 167 -4.72 -1.97 -7.54
N TYR A 168 -4.30 -0.80 -7.08
CA TYR A 168 -4.77 0.47 -7.61
C TYR A 168 -4.09 0.86 -8.94
N ALA A 169 -2.84 0.46 -9.15
CA ALA A 169 -2.16 0.74 -10.42
C ALA A 169 -2.84 0.01 -11.59
N ASP A 170 -3.24 -1.25 -11.38
CA ASP A 170 -3.97 -2.02 -12.39
C ASP A 170 -5.35 -1.42 -12.76
N TRP A 171 -5.96 -0.65 -11.85
CA TRP A 171 -7.21 0.06 -12.13
C TRP A 171 -7.05 1.27 -13.06
N VAL A 172 -5.91 1.94 -13.04
CA VAL A 172 -5.67 3.16 -13.83
C VAL A 172 -4.73 2.96 -15.02
N HIS A 173 -3.91 1.92 -14.95
CA HIS A 173 -2.97 1.50 -15.99
C HIS A 173 -2.83 -0.02 -15.93
N PRO A 174 -3.72 -0.78 -16.61
CA PRO A 174 -3.75 -2.22 -16.53
C PRO A 174 -2.39 -2.87 -16.81
N VAL A 175 -2.00 -3.84 -16.00
CA VAL A 175 -0.77 -4.62 -16.17
C VAL A 175 -0.79 -5.35 -17.53
N GLY A 176 -1.94 -5.96 -17.87
CA GLY A 176 -2.16 -6.62 -19.18
C GLY A 176 -1.32 -7.86 -19.39
N ASP A 177 -1.55 -8.51 -20.54
CA ASP A 177 -0.91 -9.79 -20.89
C ASP A 177 0.59 -9.70 -21.19
N ARG A 178 1.11 -8.47 -21.28
CA ARG A 178 2.55 -8.21 -21.48
C ARG A 178 3.41 -8.62 -20.28
N PHE A 179 2.81 -8.70 -19.08
CA PHE A 179 3.49 -8.95 -17.81
C PHE A 179 2.81 -10.06 -17.03
N PRO A 180 2.81 -11.31 -17.55
CA PRO A 180 2.08 -12.42 -16.93
C PRO A 180 2.61 -12.82 -15.56
N GLY A 181 3.91 -12.66 -15.29
CA GLY A 181 4.51 -12.88 -13.98
C GLY A 181 4.03 -11.86 -12.93
N VAL A 182 3.92 -10.59 -13.32
CA VAL A 182 3.34 -9.55 -12.45
C VAL A 182 1.88 -9.84 -12.15
N LEU A 183 1.08 -10.25 -13.14
CA LEU A 183 -0.32 -10.64 -12.93
C LEU A 183 -0.43 -11.85 -12.00
N ALA A 184 0.38 -12.88 -12.21
CA ALA A 184 0.40 -14.08 -11.36
C ALA A 184 0.79 -13.74 -9.92
N TYR A 185 1.81 -12.87 -9.73
CA TYR A 185 2.21 -12.39 -8.43
C TYR A 185 1.10 -11.55 -7.77
N ARG A 186 0.51 -10.59 -8.49
CA ARG A 186 -0.63 -9.79 -8.01
C ARG A 186 -1.78 -10.70 -7.53
N GLY A 187 -2.18 -11.68 -8.33
CA GLY A 187 -3.21 -12.65 -7.95
C GLY A 187 -2.87 -13.40 -6.66
N ARG A 188 -1.62 -13.84 -6.51
CA ARG A 188 -1.13 -14.52 -5.32
C ARG A 188 -1.15 -13.62 -4.07
N VAL A 189 -0.74 -12.35 -4.21
CA VAL A 189 -0.77 -11.37 -3.13
C VAL A 189 -2.20 -11.10 -2.68
N LEU A 190 -3.12 -10.85 -3.63
CA LEU A 190 -4.53 -10.57 -3.33
C LEU A 190 -5.27 -11.76 -2.71
N ALA A 191 -4.89 -12.98 -3.06
CA ALA A 191 -5.47 -14.20 -2.47
C ALA A 191 -5.02 -14.45 -1.02
N ARG A 192 -4.03 -13.69 -0.51
CA ARG A 192 -3.58 -13.86 0.87
C ARG A 192 -4.64 -13.39 1.86
N PRO A 193 -4.98 -14.17 2.93
CA PRO A 193 -6.11 -13.86 3.81
C PRO A 193 -6.10 -12.45 4.40
N ALA A 194 -4.94 -11.95 4.86
CA ALA A 194 -4.81 -10.59 5.39
C ALA A 194 -5.04 -9.51 4.31
N VAL A 195 -4.60 -9.77 3.08
CA VAL A 195 -4.80 -8.84 1.94
C VAL A 195 -6.25 -8.89 1.46
N ALA A 196 -6.84 -10.09 1.30
CA ALA A 196 -8.23 -10.25 0.92
C ALA A 196 -9.17 -9.53 1.90
N ARG A 197 -8.89 -9.65 3.21
CA ARG A 197 -9.63 -8.90 4.24
C ARG A 197 -9.57 -7.39 4.02
N VAL A 198 -8.40 -6.83 3.74
CA VAL A 198 -8.25 -5.38 3.49
C VAL A 198 -9.00 -4.96 2.23
N VAL A 199 -8.97 -5.78 1.17
CA VAL A 199 -9.76 -5.56 -0.05
C VAL A 199 -11.26 -5.54 0.27
N ASP A 200 -11.75 -6.52 1.04
CA ASP A 200 -13.17 -6.59 1.43
C ASP A 200 -13.60 -5.38 2.27
N GLU A 201 -12.78 -4.96 3.22
CA GLU A 201 -13.02 -3.75 4.03
C GLU A 201 -13.04 -2.47 3.18
N ALA A 202 -12.32 -2.43 2.06
CA ALA A 202 -12.29 -1.30 1.13
C ALA A 202 -13.47 -1.26 0.15
N ARG A 203 -14.14 -2.40 -0.13
CA ARG A 203 -15.22 -2.50 -1.13
C ARG A 203 -16.34 -1.46 -0.99
N PRO A 204 -16.87 -1.17 0.22
CA PRO A 204 -17.93 -0.16 0.38
C PRO A 204 -17.52 1.26 -0.07
N PHE A 205 -16.21 1.50 -0.14
CA PHE A 205 -15.62 2.81 -0.48
C PHE A 205 -15.24 2.96 -1.96
N ARG A 206 -15.43 1.93 -2.79
CA ARG A 206 -15.13 1.97 -4.25
C ARG A 206 -15.82 3.12 -4.98
N LYS A 207 -17.00 3.52 -4.52
CA LYS A 207 -17.74 4.67 -5.05
C LYS A 207 -16.98 6.00 -5.01
N PHE A 208 -15.96 6.09 -4.15
CA PHE A 208 -15.10 7.27 -4.04
C PHE A 208 -13.91 7.26 -4.99
N PHE A 209 -13.73 6.17 -5.77
CA PHE A 209 -12.65 6.16 -6.75
C PHE A 209 -12.94 7.14 -7.88
N PRO A 210 -12.04 8.08 -8.21
CA PRO A 210 -12.28 9.08 -9.23
C PRO A 210 -12.57 8.45 -10.59
N GLN A 211 -13.70 8.88 -11.22
CA GLN A 211 -14.24 8.36 -12.49
C GLN A 211 -14.75 6.90 -12.43
N GLY A 212 -14.98 6.38 -11.23
CA GLY A 212 -15.49 5.03 -11.01
C GLY A 212 -14.42 3.96 -10.92
N ALA A 213 -14.60 3.06 -9.95
CA ALA A 213 -13.78 1.86 -9.83
C ALA A 213 -14.20 0.83 -10.88
N PRO A 214 -13.27 0.06 -11.47
CA PRO A 214 -13.63 -1.08 -12.30
C PRO A 214 -14.36 -2.15 -11.50
N ASP A 215 -15.19 -2.96 -12.18
CA ASP A 215 -15.92 -4.09 -11.56
C ASP A 215 -15.00 -5.32 -11.46
N ARG A 216 -13.86 -5.15 -10.84
CA ARG A 216 -12.86 -6.19 -10.57
C ARG A 216 -11.94 -5.79 -9.43
N ASP A 217 -11.29 -6.77 -8.83
CA ASP A 217 -10.21 -6.61 -7.86
C ASP A 217 -8.85 -6.50 -8.54
#